data_40c89d7163d49aed0690ada78d87cea1
#
_entry.id   40c89d7163d49aed0690ada78d87cea1
#
_cell.length_a   1.000
_cell.length_b   1.000
_cell.length_c   1.000
_cell.angle_alpha   90.00
_cell.angle_beta   90.00
_cell.angle_gamma   90.00
#
_symmetry.space_group_name_H-M   'P 1'
#
loop_
_entity.id
_entity.type
_entity.pdbx_description
1 polymer ?
#
loop_
_entity_poly.entity_id
_entity_poly.type
_entity_poly.pdbx_seq_one_letter_code
_entity_poly.pdbx_strand_id
1 'polypeptide(L)'
;MDAPTPLAAFCVQLIAFFEDLTETYPEEGDIKKALRAVRLAKKTNPRLLHQHFMEQVYPLAPQILDEDEEYLIATARQMADTQSSLWVFDRVWPTMTETNKQHVWRHIKLLVLLAGRV
;
A
#
# COMPACT_ATOMS: atom_id res chain seq x y z
N MET A 1 1.30 3.13 -29.79
CA MET A 1 1.56 2.58 -28.47
C MET A 1 0.47 3.05 -27.53
N ASP A 2 -0.28 2.15 -26.97
CA ASP A 2 -1.40 2.51 -26.12
C ASP A 2 -0.94 2.94 -24.73
N ALA A 3 -1.60 3.95 -24.19
CA ALA A 3 -1.37 4.34 -22.80
C ALA A 3 -1.78 3.19 -21.87
N PRO A 4 -1.08 2.99 -20.73
CA PRO A 4 -1.50 1.96 -19.78
C PRO A 4 -2.91 2.27 -19.26
N THR A 5 -3.69 1.20 -19.04
CA THR A 5 -5.01 1.35 -18.43
C THR A 5 -4.86 1.85 -16.99
N PRO A 6 -5.89 2.50 -16.41
CA PRO A 6 -5.85 2.87 -15.00
C PRO A 6 -5.55 1.70 -14.08
N LEU A 7 -6.09 0.52 -14.35
CA LEU A 7 -5.81 -0.68 -13.56
C LEU A 7 -4.33 -1.06 -13.65
N ALA A 8 -3.75 -1.07 -14.86
CA ALA A 8 -2.34 -1.40 -15.04
C ALA A 8 -1.45 -0.40 -14.30
N ALA A 9 -1.74 0.89 -14.41
CA ALA A 9 -0.99 1.93 -13.71
C ALA A 9 -1.03 1.75 -12.19
N PHE A 10 -2.21 1.42 -11.65
CA PHE A 10 -2.38 1.14 -10.23
C PHE A 10 -1.52 -0.06 -9.80
N CYS A 11 -1.56 -1.15 -10.55
CA CYS A 11 -0.80 -2.35 -10.21
C CYS A 11 0.72 -2.11 -10.26
N VAL A 12 1.19 -1.38 -11.26
CA VAL A 12 2.62 -1.03 -11.37
C VAL A 12 3.06 -0.21 -10.17
N GLN A 13 2.25 0.78 -9.77
CA GLN A 13 2.58 1.63 -8.63
C GLN A 13 2.55 0.85 -7.31
N LEU A 14 1.61 -0.07 -7.15
CA LEU A 14 1.53 -0.91 -5.95
C LEU A 14 2.78 -1.78 -5.81
N ILE A 15 3.22 -2.39 -6.90
CA ILE A 15 4.45 -3.18 -6.90
C ILE A 15 5.66 -2.30 -6.58
N ALA A 16 5.76 -1.12 -7.18
CA ALA A 16 6.85 -0.18 -6.92
C ALA A 16 6.93 0.19 -5.44
N PHE A 17 5.79 0.39 -4.79
CA PHE A 17 5.72 0.66 -3.36
C PHE A 17 6.30 -0.49 -2.53
N PHE A 18 5.89 -1.72 -2.81
CA PHE A 18 6.41 -2.88 -2.07
C PHE A 18 7.88 -3.17 -2.39
N GLU A 19 8.32 -2.91 -3.62
CA GLU A 19 9.74 -3.02 -3.97
C GLU A 19 10.58 -2.03 -3.15
N ASP A 20 10.13 -0.80 -3.05
CA ASP A 20 10.81 0.25 -2.28
C ASP A 20 10.88 -0.11 -0.80
N LEU A 21 9.78 -0.61 -0.22
CA LEU A 21 9.75 -1.09 1.16
C LEU A 21 10.72 -2.26 1.37
N THR A 22 10.79 -3.19 0.42
CA THR A 22 11.68 -4.34 0.51
C THR A 22 13.15 -3.92 0.50
N GLU A 23 13.51 -2.93 -0.31
CA GLU A 23 14.88 -2.39 -0.35
C GLU A 23 15.23 -1.66 0.94
N THR A 24 14.28 -0.94 1.50
CA THR A 24 14.49 -0.16 2.73
C THR A 24 14.56 -1.06 3.96
N TYR A 25 13.76 -2.12 3.99
CA TYR A 25 13.65 -3.04 5.14
C TYR A 25 13.89 -4.49 4.69
N PRO A 26 15.10 -4.83 4.25
CA PRO A 26 15.37 -6.16 3.68
C PRO A 26 15.21 -7.32 4.67
N GLU A 27 15.27 -7.04 5.97
CA GLU A 27 15.10 -8.05 7.01
C GLU A 27 13.63 -8.35 7.33
N GLU A 28 12.68 -7.55 6.82
CA GLU A 28 11.26 -7.76 7.06
C GLU A 28 10.68 -8.78 6.08
N GLY A 29 10.60 -10.05 6.53
CA GLY A 29 10.09 -11.13 5.68
C GLY A 29 8.66 -10.96 5.22
N ASP A 30 7.81 -10.31 6.03
CA ASP A 30 6.40 -10.09 5.68
C ASP A 30 6.25 -9.12 4.51
N ILE A 31 7.16 -8.15 4.37
CA ILE A 31 7.17 -7.24 3.21
C ILE A 31 7.51 -8.02 1.94
N LYS A 32 8.50 -8.91 2.02
CA LYS A 32 8.88 -9.75 0.88
C LYS A 32 7.75 -10.69 0.46
N LYS A 33 7.04 -11.27 1.45
CA LYS A 33 5.87 -12.11 1.16
C LYS A 33 4.77 -11.31 0.48
N ALA A 34 4.50 -10.10 0.96
CA ALA A 34 3.50 -9.23 0.35
C ALA A 34 3.87 -8.88 -1.08
N LEU A 35 5.13 -8.56 -1.35
CA LEU A 35 5.59 -8.27 -2.71
C LEU A 35 5.38 -9.46 -3.65
N ARG A 36 5.72 -10.67 -3.21
CA ARG A 36 5.51 -11.87 -4.01
C ARG A 36 4.03 -12.10 -4.30
N ALA A 37 3.18 -11.91 -3.28
CA ALA A 37 1.72 -12.08 -3.44
C ALA A 37 1.15 -11.06 -4.42
N VAL A 38 1.58 -9.81 -4.35
CA VAL A 38 1.13 -8.75 -5.25
C VAL A 38 1.56 -9.03 -6.69
N ARG A 39 2.81 -9.46 -6.89
CA ARG A 39 3.31 -9.83 -8.22
C ARG A 39 2.53 -10.99 -8.83
N LEU A 40 2.24 -12.00 -8.01
CA LEU A 40 1.45 -13.15 -8.48
C LEU A 40 0.02 -12.73 -8.84
N ALA A 41 -0.62 -11.93 -8.00
CA ALA A 41 -1.98 -11.46 -8.26
C ALA A 41 -2.04 -10.59 -9.51
N LYS A 42 -1.01 -9.77 -9.77
CA LYS A 42 -0.95 -8.98 -11.00
C LYS A 42 -0.98 -9.87 -12.24
N LYS A 43 -0.30 -11.01 -12.20
CA LYS A 43 -0.25 -11.95 -13.32
C LYS A 43 -1.55 -12.73 -13.49
N THR A 44 -2.18 -13.12 -12.39
CA THR A 44 -3.32 -14.03 -12.41
C THR A 44 -4.66 -13.32 -12.40
N ASN A 45 -4.79 -12.28 -11.57
CA ASN A 45 -6.02 -11.51 -11.44
C ASN A 45 -5.73 -10.10 -10.91
N PRO A 46 -5.33 -9.16 -11.79
CA PRO A 46 -4.98 -7.81 -11.35
C PRO A 46 -6.16 -7.05 -10.73
N ARG A 47 -7.40 -7.38 -11.10
CA ARG A 47 -8.59 -6.74 -10.52
C ARG A 47 -8.74 -7.05 -9.05
N LEU A 48 -8.24 -8.20 -8.59
CA LEU A 48 -8.28 -8.58 -7.18
C LEU A 48 -7.47 -7.61 -6.33
N LEU A 49 -6.32 -7.16 -6.83
CA LEU A 49 -5.51 -6.16 -6.13
C LEU A 49 -6.27 -4.86 -5.93
N HIS A 50 -6.92 -4.38 -6.97
CA HIS A 50 -7.71 -3.15 -6.91
C HIS A 50 -8.90 -3.32 -5.96
N GLN A 51 -9.63 -4.44 -6.06
CA GLN A 51 -10.77 -4.71 -5.20
C GLN A 51 -10.35 -4.72 -3.73
N HIS A 52 -9.28 -5.42 -3.40
CA HIS A 52 -8.76 -5.49 -2.04
C HIS A 52 -8.36 -4.11 -1.51
N PHE A 53 -7.68 -3.31 -2.33
CA PHE A 53 -7.30 -1.95 -1.98
C PHE A 53 -8.54 -1.08 -1.71
N MET A 54 -9.57 -1.19 -2.55
CA MET A 54 -10.81 -0.43 -2.39
C MET A 54 -11.55 -0.80 -1.12
N GLU A 55 -11.47 -2.06 -0.70
CA GLU A 55 -12.13 -2.52 0.53
C GLU A 55 -11.35 -2.15 1.79
N GLN A 56 -10.02 -2.25 1.74
CA GLN A 56 -9.16 -2.14 2.93
C GLN A 56 -8.57 -0.75 3.12
N VAL A 57 -8.20 -0.07 2.06
CA VAL A 57 -7.40 1.16 2.13
C VAL A 57 -8.19 2.39 1.66
N TYR A 58 -8.93 2.27 0.57
CA TYR A 58 -9.62 3.43 -0.02
C TYR A 58 -10.59 4.13 0.94
N PRO A 59 -11.30 3.43 1.85
CA PRO A 59 -12.14 4.12 2.83
C PRO A 59 -11.37 5.08 3.73
N LEU A 60 -10.05 4.93 3.82
CA LEU A 60 -9.17 5.80 4.61
C LEU A 60 -8.55 6.91 3.75
N ALA A 61 -9.01 7.10 2.52
CA ALA A 61 -8.45 8.10 1.60
C ALA A 61 -8.39 9.51 2.20
N PRO A 62 -9.43 10.04 2.89
CA PRO A 62 -9.34 11.37 3.49
C PRO A 62 -8.19 11.48 4.49
N GLN A 63 -8.00 10.47 5.34
CA GLN A 63 -6.95 10.46 6.34
C GLN A 63 -5.57 10.29 5.70
N ILE A 64 -5.48 9.52 4.63
CA ILE A 64 -4.22 9.35 3.88
C ILE A 64 -3.82 10.67 3.23
N LEU A 65 -4.76 11.34 2.57
CA LEU A 65 -4.48 12.62 1.90
C LEU A 65 -4.11 13.72 2.90
N ASP A 66 -4.67 13.67 4.11
CA ASP A 66 -4.33 14.59 5.20
C ASP A 66 -3.06 14.19 5.96
N GLU A 67 -2.47 13.02 5.66
CA GLU A 67 -1.34 12.47 6.41
C GLU A 67 -1.64 12.33 7.90
N ASP A 68 -2.84 11.86 8.23
CA ASP A 68 -3.30 11.68 9.61
C ASP A 68 -2.71 10.40 10.20
N GLU A 69 -1.46 10.48 10.61
CA GLU A 69 -0.68 9.38 11.14
C GLU A 69 -1.35 8.72 12.35
N GLU A 70 -1.83 9.51 13.29
CA GLU A 70 -2.44 8.99 14.52
C GLU A 70 -3.67 8.14 14.22
N TYR A 71 -4.52 8.62 13.33
CA TYR A 71 -5.73 7.89 12.94
C TYR A 71 -5.39 6.57 12.26
N LEU A 72 -4.42 6.58 11.34
CA LEU A 72 -4.04 5.38 10.60
C LEU A 72 -3.39 4.34 11.50
N ILE A 73 -2.54 4.76 12.45
CA ILE A 73 -1.93 3.86 13.42
C ILE A 73 -3.00 3.24 14.31
N ALA A 74 -3.92 4.05 14.84
CA ALA A 74 -4.99 3.55 15.70
C ALA A 74 -5.88 2.54 14.96
N THR A 75 -6.21 2.83 13.70
CA THR A 75 -7.01 1.93 12.87
C THR A 75 -6.27 0.61 12.61
N ALA A 76 -4.98 0.68 12.29
CA ALA A 76 -4.16 -0.50 12.06
C ALA A 76 -4.10 -1.40 13.30
N ARG A 77 -3.98 -0.80 14.48
CA ARG A 77 -3.97 -1.56 15.75
C ARG A 77 -5.30 -2.25 16.01
N GLN A 78 -6.41 -1.59 15.73
CA GLN A 78 -7.74 -2.19 15.88
C GLN A 78 -7.94 -3.37 14.93
N MET A 79 -7.28 -3.37 13.79
CA MET A 79 -7.39 -4.40 12.78
C MET A 79 -6.24 -5.42 12.84
N ALA A 80 -5.40 -5.36 13.87
CA ALA A 80 -4.21 -6.23 13.98
C ALA A 80 -4.56 -7.71 14.00
N ASP A 81 -5.72 -8.08 14.53
CA ASP A 81 -6.18 -9.47 14.61
C ASP A 81 -6.83 -9.96 13.31
N THR A 82 -6.97 -9.09 12.31
CA THR A 82 -7.51 -9.44 11.01
C THR A 82 -6.40 -9.38 9.96
N GLN A 83 -6.61 -10.03 8.82
CA GLN A 83 -5.63 -9.98 7.72
C GLN A 83 -5.74 -8.66 6.98
N SER A 84 -5.42 -7.57 7.67
CA SER A 84 -5.50 -6.23 7.12
C SER A 84 -4.20 -5.85 6.41
N SER A 85 -4.32 -5.09 5.31
CA SER A 85 -3.17 -4.51 4.61
C SER A 85 -2.54 -3.34 5.37
N LEU A 86 -3.12 -2.94 6.50
CA LEU A 86 -2.67 -1.78 7.27
C LEU A 86 -1.59 -2.12 8.31
N TRP A 87 -1.14 -3.37 8.37
CA TRP A 87 -0.10 -3.79 9.33
C TRP A 87 1.20 -2.98 9.20
N VAL A 88 1.46 -2.39 8.05
CA VAL A 88 2.63 -1.53 7.84
C VAL A 88 2.61 -0.34 8.81
N PHE A 89 1.44 0.26 9.04
CA PHE A 89 1.31 1.38 9.98
C PHE A 89 1.47 0.95 11.43
N ASP A 90 1.12 -0.29 11.77
CA ASP A 90 1.29 -0.79 13.12
C ASP A 90 2.72 -1.23 13.42
N ARG A 91 3.33 -2.01 12.51
CA ARG A 91 4.60 -2.69 12.76
C ARG A 91 5.82 -1.94 12.26
N VAL A 92 5.74 -1.37 11.08
CA VAL A 92 6.90 -0.80 10.39
C VAL A 92 7.00 0.71 10.59
N TRP A 93 5.87 1.39 10.55
CA TRP A 93 5.82 2.85 10.63
C TRP A 93 6.55 3.43 11.84
N PRO A 94 6.40 2.89 13.08
CA PRO A 94 7.10 3.46 14.23
C PRO A 94 8.63 3.41 14.14
N THR A 95 9.18 2.55 13.27
CA THR A 95 10.62 2.42 13.08
C THR A 95 11.16 3.32 11.97
N MET A 96 10.29 4.00 11.22
CA MET A 96 10.68 4.79 10.06
C MET A 96 11.27 6.14 10.45
N THR A 97 12.28 6.57 9.68
CA THR A 97 12.76 7.95 9.70
C THR A 97 11.72 8.87 9.05
N GLU A 98 11.81 10.17 9.29
CA GLU A 98 10.91 11.13 8.64
C GLU A 98 11.03 11.09 7.12
N THR A 99 12.25 10.91 6.60
CA THR A 99 12.46 10.78 5.15
C THR A 99 11.71 9.57 4.58
N ASN A 100 11.80 8.43 5.25
CA ASN A 100 11.11 7.21 4.81
C ASN A 100 9.59 7.36 4.91
N LYS A 101 9.09 8.02 5.96
CA LYS A 101 7.65 8.31 6.10
C LYS A 101 7.14 9.16 4.94
N GLN A 102 7.92 10.17 4.51
CA GLN A 102 7.54 11.01 3.38
C GLN A 102 7.46 10.20 2.09
N HIS A 103 8.37 9.25 1.89
CA HIS A 103 8.31 8.34 0.73
C HIS A 103 7.06 7.49 0.75
N VAL A 104 6.68 6.95 1.92
CA VAL A 104 5.45 6.15 2.07
C VAL A 104 4.22 6.99 1.76
N TRP A 105 4.13 8.22 2.32
CA TRP A 105 3.02 9.11 2.04
C TRP A 105 2.86 9.37 0.55
N ARG A 106 3.97 9.62 -0.14
CA ARG A 106 3.96 9.88 -1.58
C ARG A 106 3.40 8.69 -2.36
N HIS A 107 3.86 7.48 -2.04
CA HIS A 107 3.37 6.26 -2.69
C HIS A 107 1.89 6.02 -2.42
N ILE A 108 1.47 6.12 -1.16
CA ILE A 108 0.08 5.82 -0.77
C ILE A 108 -0.89 6.84 -1.36
N LYS A 109 -0.53 8.13 -1.34
CA LYS A 109 -1.38 9.16 -1.94
C LYS A 109 -1.57 8.92 -3.44
N LEU A 110 -0.50 8.56 -4.13
CA LEU A 110 -0.58 8.24 -5.55
C LEU A 110 -1.45 7.01 -5.79
N LEU A 111 -1.30 5.98 -4.96
CA LEU A 111 -2.14 4.78 -5.05
C LEU A 111 -3.62 5.09 -4.88
N VAL A 112 -3.97 5.94 -3.91
CA VAL A 112 -5.36 6.37 -3.71
C VAL A 112 -5.91 7.07 -4.95
N LEU A 113 -5.13 7.97 -5.54
CA LEU A 113 -5.55 8.70 -6.74
C LEU A 113 -5.71 7.77 -7.94
N LEU A 114 -4.77 6.84 -8.14
CA LEU A 114 -4.85 5.87 -9.23
C LEU A 114 -6.00 4.90 -9.04
N ALA A 115 -6.22 4.43 -7.82
CA ALA A 115 -7.32 3.51 -7.51
C ALA A 115 -8.69 4.13 -7.83
N GLY A 116 -8.85 5.41 -7.55
CA GLY A 116 -10.09 6.13 -7.84
C GLY A 116 -10.39 6.30 -9.31
N ARG A 117 -9.39 6.10 -10.19
CA ARG A 117 -9.55 6.19 -11.64
C ARG A 117 -9.89 4.85 -12.30
N VAL A 118 -9.73 3.76 -11.59
CA VAL A 118 -10.09 2.44 -12.08
C VAL A 118 -11.62 2.26 -12.07
#